data_94f4c654dd590c2984a9dafe800487c8
#
_entry.id   94f4c654dd590c2984a9dafe800487c8
#
_cell.length_a   1.000
_cell.length_b   1.000
_cell.length_c   1.000
_cell.angle_alpha   90.00
_cell.angle_beta   90.00
_cell.angle_gamma   90.00
#
_symmetry.space_group_name_H-M   'P 1'
#
loop_
_entity.id
_entity.type
_entity.pdbx_description
1 polymer ?
#
loop_
_entity_poly.entity_id
_entity_poly.type
_entity_poly.pdbx_seq_one_letter_code
_entity_poly.pdbx_strand_id
1 'polypeptide(L)'
;MKVKKGDRVRVIAGKDKGAEGLVLEAYPSRERVLVEGVNRITKHTKAGQTARGSRTGGIVTQEASIHVSNVMVLDADNQPTRVGYRKDDDGRKVRISKRTGKDL
;
A
#
# COMPACT_ATOMS: atom_id res chain seq x y z
N MET A 1 -11.20 -2.85 -6.33
CA MET A 1 -9.74 -2.68 -6.36
C MET A 1 -9.08 -4.00 -6.00
N LYS A 2 -8.09 -4.41 -6.76
CA LYS A 2 -7.48 -5.74 -6.60
C LYS A 2 -6.46 -5.81 -5.47
N VAL A 3 -5.88 -4.69 -5.08
CA VAL A 3 -4.95 -4.61 -3.96
C VAL A 3 -5.74 -4.42 -2.69
N LYS A 4 -5.36 -5.14 -1.63
CA LYS A 4 -6.06 -5.12 -0.35
C LYS A 4 -5.09 -4.84 0.79
N LYS A 5 -5.64 -4.38 1.92
CA LYS A 5 -4.89 -4.24 3.16
C LYS A 5 -4.22 -5.58 3.51
N GLY A 6 -2.94 -5.51 3.89
CA GLY A 6 -2.15 -6.69 4.22
C GLY A 6 -1.37 -7.28 3.06
N ASP A 7 -1.58 -6.82 1.83
CA ASP A 7 -0.81 -7.28 0.69
C ASP A 7 0.60 -6.70 0.71
N ARG A 8 1.57 -7.49 0.29
CA ARG A 8 2.90 -6.97 0.00
C ARG A 8 2.92 -6.49 -1.44
N VAL A 9 3.47 -5.30 -1.64
CA VAL A 9 3.49 -4.68 -2.96
C VAL A 9 4.87 -4.10 -3.24
N ARG A 10 5.18 -3.92 -4.53
CA ARG A 10 6.35 -3.17 -5.00
C ARG A 10 5.87 -1.96 -5.76
N VAL A 11 6.48 -0.82 -5.49
CA VAL A 11 6.22 0.42 -6.22
C VAL A 11 6.90 0.32 -7.59
N ILE A 12 6.12 0.50 -8.65
CA ILE A 12 6.60 0.34 -10.02
C ILE A 12 6.77 1.68 -10.75
N ALA A 13 6.30 2.76 -10.17
CA ALA A 13 6.39 4.08 -10.78
C ALA A 13 6.40 5.17 -9.70
N GLY A 14 6.93 6.32 -10.03
CA GLY A 14 7.01 7.47 -9.14
C GLY A 14 8.33 7.56 -8.40
N LYS A 15 8.39 8.45 -7.40
CA LYS A 15 9.64 8.74 -6.69
C LYS A 15 10.18 7.57 -5.88
N ASP A 16 9.31 6.65 -5.46
CA ASP A 16 9.70 5.50 -4.64
C ASP A 16 9.80 4.21 -5.44
N LYS A 17 9.94 4.30 -6.76
CA LYS A 17 10.05 3.14 -7.65
C LYS A 17 11.09 2.14 -7.10
N GLY A 18 10.69 0.89 -7.01
CA GLY A 18 11.54 -0.19 -6.49
C GLY A 18 11.34 -0.48 -5.00
N ALA A 19 10.71 0.41 -4.25
CA ALA A 19 10.42 0.16 -2.85
C ALA A 19 9.35 -0.92 -2.69
N GLU A 20 9.47 -1.70 -1.63
CA GLU A 20 8.50 -2.75 -1.29
C GLU A 20 7.98 -2.50 0.10
N GLY A 21 6.74 -2.87 0.34
CA GLY A 21 6.16 -2.73 1.65
C GLY A 21 4.81 -3.39 1.76
N LEU A 22 4.26 -3.32 2.97
CA LEU A 22 2.95 -3.87 3.29
C LEU A 22 1.89 -2.78 3.14
N VAL A 23 0.76 -3.14 2.53
CA VAL A 23 -0.37 -2.22 2.43
C VAL A 23 -1.01 -2.09 3.80
N LEU A 24 -0.95 -0.89 4.38
CA LEU A 24 -1.51 -0.59 5.69
C LEU A 24 -3.00 -0.31 5.60
N GLU A 25 -3.42 0.39 4.56
CA GLU A 25 -4.82 0.72 4.30
C GLU A 25 -5.07 0.76 2.80
N ALA A 26 -6.29 0.47 2.40
CA ALA A 26 -6.75 0.59 1.03
C ALA A 26 -7.97 1.50 0.98
N TYR A 27 -8.01 2.36 -0.02
CA TYR A 27 -9.10 3.33 -0.23
C TYR A 27 -9.70 3.10 -1.62
N PRO A 28 -10.59 2.09 -1.77
CA PRO A 28 -11.09 1.70 -3.09
C PRO A 28 -11.79 2.81 -3.85
N SER A 29 -12.56 3.65 -3.14
CA SER A 29 -13.29 4.75 -3.79
C SER A 29 -12.38 5.79 -4.41
N ARG A 30 -11.14 5.90 -3.93
CA ARG A 30 -10.14 6.84 -4.45
C ARG A 30 -9.06 6.14 -5.27
N GLU A 31 -9.11 4.83 -5.37
CA GLU A 31 -8.10 4.01 -6.03
C GLU A 31 -6.70 4.27 -5.49
N ARG A 32 -6.59 4.41 -4.16
CA ARG A 32 -5.32 4.69 -3.50
C ARG A 32 -5.04 3.68 -2.40
N VAL A 33 -3.77 3.52 -2.08
CA VAL A 33 -3.31 2.63 -1.01
C VAL A 33 -2.25 3.33 -0.18
N LEU A 34 -2.21 2.99 1.10
CA LEU A 34 -1.19 3.43 2.03
C LEU A 34 -0.22 2.27 2.24
N VAL A 35 1.04 2.46 1.89
CA VAL A 35 2.05 1.41 1.96
C VAL A 35 3.10 1.80 2.99
N GLU A 36 3.44 0.87 3.87
CA GLU A 36 4.43 1.10 4.92
C GLU A 36 5.78 1.48 4.33
N GLY A 37 6.33 2.57 4.82
CA GLY A 37 7.65 3.05 4.41
C GLY A 37 7.72 3.69 3.03
N VAL A 38 6.59 3.80 2.34
CA VAL A 38 6.52 4.33 0.97
C VAL A 38 5.80 5.67 0.96
N ASN A 39 6.26 6.56 0.09
CA ASN A 39 5.71 7.91 -0.06
C ASN A 39 5.66 8.66 1.26
N ARG A 40 6.74 8.59 2.00
CA ARG A 40 6.86 9.33 3.25
C ARG A 40 6.92 10.82 2.98
N ILE A 41 6.10 11.55 3.70
CA ILE A 41 6.08 13.00 3.63
C ILE A 41 6.45 13.59 4.97
N THR A 42 7.02 14.79 4.93
CA THR A 42 7.37 15.52 6.13
C THR A 42 6.32 16.60 6.36
N LYS A 43 5.72 16.59 7.54
CA LYS A 43 4.75 17.62 7.96
C LYS A 43 5.33 18.48 9.04
N HIS A 44 5.10 19.79 8.91
CA HIS A 44 5.39 20.72 9.99
C HIS A 44 4.16 20.86 10.86
N THR A 45 4.33 20.59 12.14
CA THR A 45 3.28 20.75 13.13
C THR A 45 3.52 22.04 13.90
N LYS A 46 2.47 22.85 14.06
CA LYS A 46 2.61 24.09 14.81
C LYS A 46 2.80 23.79 16.30
N ALA A 47 3.85 24.35 16.88
CA ALA A 47 4.05 24.27 18.32
C ALA A 47 2.89 24.95 19.03
N GLY A 48 2.52 24.46 20.20
CA GLY A 48 1.46 25.04 21.01
C GLY A 48 0.05 24.62 20.63
N GLN A 49 -0.11 23.80 19.63
CA GLN A 49 -1.43 23.27 19.28
C GLN A 49 -1.87 22.11 20.16
N THR A 50 -1.01 21.64 21.01
CA THR A 50 -1.39 20.61 21.97
C THR A 50 -2.08 21.23 23.15
N ALA A 51 -3.02 20.51 23.74
CA ALA A 51 -3.75 21.01 24.91
C ALA A 51 -2.86 21.32 26.09
N ARG A 52 -1.67 20.79 26.12
CA ARG A 52 -0.72 20.99 27.23
C ARG A 52 0.28 22.10 26.98
N GLY A 53 0.20 22.75 25.86
CA GLY A 53 1.21 23.69 25.47
C GLY A 53 2.59 23.08 25.33
N SER A 54 2.66 21.77 25.15
CA SER A 54 3.93 21.07 24.99
C SER A 54 4.57 21.47 23.67
N ARG A 55 5.85 21.24 23.57
CA ARG A 55 6.62 21.56 22.37
C ARG A 55 6.65 20.43 21.40
N THR A 56 5.52 19.84 21.18
CA THR A 56 5.42 18.73 20.23
C THR A 56 5.34 19.19 18.80
N GLY A 57 5.26 20.47 18.56
CA GLY A 57 5.36 21.00 17.21
C GLY A 57 6.70 20.66 16.61
N GLY A 58 6.79 20.64 15.28
CA GLY A 58 8.02 20.33 14.59
C GLY A 58 7.77 19.55 13.32
N ILE A 59 8.71 18.69 12.98
CA ILE A 59 8.68 17.92 11.73
C ILE A 59 8.27 16.50 12.07
N VAL A 60 7.18 16.04 11.44
CA VAL A 60 6.68 14.68 11.59
C VAL A 60 6.73 14.01 10.22
N THR A 61 7.33 12.83 10.17
CA THR A 61 7.35 12.03 8.95
C THR A 61 6.25 10.99 9.02
N GLN A 62 5.45 10.89 7.97
CA GLN A 62 4.40 9.90 7.88
C GLN A 62 4.22 9.44 6.43
N GLU A 63 3.65 8.25 6.25
CA GLU A 63 3.32 7.76 4.93
C GLU A 63 2.11 8.51 4.37
N ALA A 64 2.12 8.74 3.06
CA ALA A 64 0.97 9.24 2.33
C ALA A 64 0.50 8.18 1.34
N SER A 65 -0.79 8.23 0.98
CA SER A 65 -1.32 7.26 0.02
C SER A 65 -0.75 7.50 -1.37
N ILE A 66 -0.71 6.44 -2.16
CA ILE A 66 -0.31 6.49 -3.57
C ILE A 66 -1.39 5.84 -4.42
N HIS A 67 -1.45 6.20 -5.69
CA HIS A 67 -2.42 5.61 -6.60
C HIS A 67 -2.12 4.12 -6.80
N VAL A 68 -3.14 3.31 -6.83
CA VAL A 68 -2.98 1.84 -6.91
C VAL A 68 -2.28 1.40 -8.20
N SER A 69 -2.39 2.18 -9.28
CA SER A 69 -1.69 1.88 -10.53
C SER A 69 -0.17 1.93 -10.41
N ASN A 70 0.35 2.56 -9.36
CA ASN A 70 1.79 2.69 -9.12
C ASN A 70 2.39 1.54 -8.33
N VAL A 71 1.59 0.55 -7.97
CA VAL A 71 2.06 -0.63 -7.22
C VAL A 71 1.62 -1.91 -7.89
N MET A 72 2.37 -2.98 -7.65
CA MET A 72 1.99 -4.34 -8.02
C MET A 72 2.13 -5.25 -6.81
N VAL A 73 1.18 -6.17 -6.67
CA VAL A 73 1.21 -7.18 -5.62
C VAL A 73 2.39 -8.10 -5.85
N LEU A 74 3.06 -8.49 -4.77
CA LEU A 74 4.14 -9.47 -4.82
C LEU A 74 3.55 -10.87 -4.59
N ASP A 75 4.01 -11.82 -5.37
CA ASP A 75 3.59 -13.23 -5.22
C ASP A 75 4.47 -13.96 -4.18
N ALA A 76 4.25 -15.27 -4.05
CA ALA A 76 5.01 -16.07 -3.07
C ALA A 76 6.51 -16.08 -3.35
N ASP A 77 6.92 -15.83 -4.59
CA ASP A 77 8.32 -15.74 -4.98
C ASP A 77 8.87 -14.32 -4.84
N ASN A 78 8.12 -13.43 -4.20
CA ASN A 78 8.47 -12.02 -4.00
C ASN A 78 8.67 -11.27 -5.32
N GLN A 79 7.91 -11.64 -6.35
CA GLN A 79 7.97 -11.01 -7.65
C GLN A 79 6.68 -10.25 -7.94
N PRO A 80 6.75 -9.07 -8.59
CA PRO A 80 5.56 -8.34 -8.97
C PRO A 80 4.70 -9.16 -9.92
N THR A 81 3.40 -9.18 -9.66
CA THR A 81 2.46 -9.91 -10.49
C THR A 81 1.16 -9.13 -10.63
N ARG A 82 0.44 -9.40 -11.71
CA ARG A 82 -0.94 -8.95 -11.83
C ARG A 82 -1.84 -9.90 -11.07
N VAL A 83 -2.91 -9.36 -10.52
CA VAL A 83 -3.90 -10.14 -9.79
C VAL A 83 -4.96 -10.64 -10.77
N GLY A 84 -5.14 -11.94 -10.79
CA GLY A 84 -6.27 -12.59 -11.47
C GLY A 84 -7.19 -13.21 -10.43
N TYR A 85 -8.22 -13.89 -10.92
CA TYR A 85 -9.20 -14.56 -10.06
C TYR A 85 -9.50 -15.93 -10.60
N ARG A 86 -9.73 -16.87 -9.67
CA ARG A 86 -10.33 -18.15 -9.98
C ARG A 86 -11.53 -18.36 -9.04
N LYS A 87 -12.38 -19.30 -9.38
CA LYS A 87 -13.44 -19.72 -8.45
C LYS A 87 -12.98 -20.97 -7.73
N ASP A 88 -13.21 -21.00 -6.42
CA ASP A 88 -12.99 -22.21 -5.63
C ASP A 88 -14.21 -23.15 -5.75
N ASP A 89 -14.16 -24.27 -5.02
CA ASP A 89 -15.22 -25.25 -5.06
C ASP A 89 -16.57 -24.72 -4.56
N ASP A 90 -16.53 -23.67 -3.73
CA ASP A 90 -17.72 -23.01 -3.21
C ASP A 90 -18.21 -21.89 -4.12
N GLY A 91 -17.56 -21.66 -5.24
CA GLY A 91 -17.90 -20.59 -6.18
C GLY A 91 -17.42 -19.20 -5.78
N ARG A 92 -16.57 -19.10 -4.78
CA ARG A 92 -16.01 -17.82 -4.34
C ARG A 92 -14.84 -17.42 -5.20
N LYS A 93 -14.68 -16.11 -5.38
CA LYS A 93 -13.50 -15.57 -6.05
C LYS A 93 -12.28 -15.69 -5.15
N VAL A 94 -11.23 -16.27 -5.70
CA VAL A 94 -9.92 -16.35 -5.04
C VAL A 94 -8.92 -15.60 -5.90
N ARG A 95 -8.16 -14.70 -5.28
CA ARG A 95 -7.11 -13.97 -5.99
C ARG A 95 -5.96 -14.90 -6.30
N ILE A 96 -5.44 -14.79 -7.50
CA ILE A 96 -4.28 -15.56 -7.93
C ILE A 96 -3.22 -14.67 -8.54
N SER A 97 -1.98 -15.12 -8.50
CA SER A 97 -0.89 -14.51 -9.26
C SER A 97 -1.02 -14.94 -10.71
N LYS A 98 -1.13 -13.98 -11.61
CA LYS A 98 -1.14 -14.31 -13.05
C LYS A 98 0.20 -14.82 -13.54
N ARG A 99 1.27 -14.52 -12.82
CA ARG A 99 2.61 -14.99 -13.15
C ARG A 99 2.78 -16.48 -12.90
N THR A 100 2.26 -16.97 -11.77
CA THR A 100 2.45 -18.36 -11.34
C THR A 100 1.18 -19.20 -11.37
N GLY A 101 0.02 -18.57 -11.39
CA GLY A 101 -1.26 -19.25 -11.25
C GLY A 101 -1.61 -19.66 -9.83
N LYS A 102 -0.76 -19.36 -8.87
CA LYS A 102 -0.99 -19.74 -7.48
C LYS A 102 -1.81 -18.69 -6.74
N ASP A 103 -2.48 -19.12 -5.67
CA ASP A 103 -3.27 -18.24 -4.82
C ASP A 103 -2.40 -17.17 -4.17
N LEU A 104 -2.99 -16.01 -4.03
CA LEU A 104 -2.37 -14.89 -3.32
C LEU A 104 -2.88 -14.78 -1.88
#